data_972ee400642d881bd1e85f7787824a41
#
_entry.id   972ee400642d881bd1e85f7787824a41
#
_cell.length_a   1.000
_cell.length_b   1.000
_cell.length_c   1.000
_cell.angle_alpha   90.00
_cell.angle_beta   90.00
_cell.angle_gamma   90.00
#
_symmetry.space_group_name_H-M   'P 1'
#
loop_
_entity.id
_entity.type
_entity.pdbx_description
1 polymer ?
#
loop_
_entity_poly.entity_id
_entity_poly.type
_entity_poly.pdbx_seq_one_letter_code
_entity_poly.pdbx_strand_id
1 'polypeptide(L)'
;MERIDKDLAFMLQFENIAWYEEGIVKILDRRVYPNKINFVECKTYKEVSKAIADMVTQSAGPYLAVAMGMALAGYESKNLQGEDKIKFLKNACDTLANSRPTTSARMMSITKNCLDAGIDAINKNKDSNEIIEAIFNKGIELSTKRYEKIKKMAEYLVSMFPSKGTILTQCFGESIVGFMIREFQKQNKDIKIICAETRPYFQGARLTATVAFEQNADTTVITDNMIAYTMQEKKVDIFTSAADLICLNGAVVNKIGTYQISIISKYLGVPYFVTGAPDKSHRGFEDIEFEFRDEKLVTEAMGVKTAREGVKGFYPAFDYTPPHLVSAIITDLGIFSPYDVSKYYKNNSEGEY
;
A
#
# COMPACT_ATOMS: atom_id res chain seq x y z
N MET A 1 1.92 -22.52 -12.36
CA MET A 1 1.19 -21.27 -12.62
C MET A 1 2.17 -20.11 -12.64
N GLU A 2 2.02 -19.20 -13.57
CA GLU A 2 2.86 -18.00 -13.62
C GLU A 2 2.52 -17.09 -12.43
N ARG A 3 3.53 -16.52 -11.78
CA ARG A 3 3.33 -15.65 -10.61
C ARG A 3 2.56 -14.38 -11.01
N ILE A 4 1.64 -13.95 -10.17
CA ILE A 4 0.75 -12.82 -10.44
C ILE A 4 1.47 -11.47 -10.55
N ASP A 5 2.67 -11.36 -9.97
CA ASP A 5 3.49 -10.14 -9.90
C ASP A 5 4.59 -10.06 -10.97
N LYS A 6 4.75 -11.09 -11.81
CA LYS A 6 5.92 -11.23 -12.71
C LYS A 6 6.10 -10.07 -13.69
N ASP A 7 4.99 -9.54 -14.24
CA ASP A 7 5.03 -8.46 -15.24
C ASP A 7 4.79 -7.07 -14.63
N LEU A 8 4.84 -6.97 -13.31
CA LEU A 8 4.74 -5.67 -12.63
C LEU A 8 6.11 -5.00 -12.55
N ALA A 9 6.09 -3.69 -12.32
CA ALA A 9 7.30 -2.89 -12.07
C ALA A 9 8.17 -3.49 -10.97
N PHE A 10 9.48 -3.28 -11.04
CA PHE A 10 10.49 -3.86 -10.16
C PHE A 10 10.08 -3.86 -8.68
N MET A 11 9.67 -2.70 -8.16
CA MET A 11 9.33 -2.56 -6.74
C MET A 11 8.00 -3.20 -6.32
N LEU A 12 7.23 -3.79 -7.25
CA LEU A 12 5.97 -4.49 -7.00
C LEU A 12 6.11 -6.02 -7.06
N GLN A 13 7.27 -6.52 -7.47
CA GLN A 13 7.57 -7.94 -7.44
C GLN A 13 7.93 -8.35 -6.01
N PHE A 14 7.46 -9.51 -5.58
CA PHE A 14 7.56 -9.94 -4.18
C PHE A 14 8.98 -9.91 -3.64
N GLU A 15 9.94 -10.47 -4.39
CA GLU A 15 11.34 -10.50 -4.02
C GLU A 15 11.98 -9.11 -3.87
N ASN A 16 11.44 -8.12 -4.57
CA ASN A 16 11.91 -6.74 -4.50
C ASN A 16 11.16 -5.88 -3.46
N ILE A 17 10.07 -6.41 -2.87
CA ILE A 17 9.40 -5.75 -1.74
C ILE A 17 10.09 -6.15 -0.43
N ALA A 18 10.04 -7.44 -0.14
CA ALA A 18 10.67 -8.08 1.00
C ALA A 18 10.80 -9.58 0.73
N TRP A 19 11.96 -10.17 0.94
CA TRP A 19 12.19 -11.57 0.64
C TRP A 19 13.04 -12.26 1.70
N TYR A 20 12.55 -13.39 2.18
CA TYR A 20 13.29 -14.26 3.08
C TYR A 20 14.09 -15.27 2.28
N GLU A 21 15.37 -15.38 2.57
CA GLU A 21 16.29 -16.37 1.99
C GLU A 21 17.39 -16.69 3.00
N GLU A 22 17.60 -17.97 3.29
CA GLU A 22 18.71 -18.49 4.09
C GLU A 22 18.98 -17.76 5.41
N GLY A 23 17.93 -17.39 6.16
CA GLY A 23 18.07 -16.76 7.46
C GLY A 23 18.28 -15.23 7.40
N ILE A 24 18.00 -14.62 6.27
CA ILE A 24 18.03 -13.18 6.06
C ILE A 24 16.71 -12.73 5.40
N VAL A 25 16.19 -11.57 5.81
CA VAL A 25 15.15 -10.87 5.07
C VAL A 25 15.74 -9.62 4.44
N LYS A 26 15.64 -9.52 3.10
CA LYS A 26 16.03 -8.33 2.33
C LYS A 26 14.79 -7.48 2.09
N ILE A 27 14.82 -6.20 2.43
CA ILE A 27 13.72 -5.25 2.26
C ILE A 27 14.21 -4.08 1.39
N LEU A 28 13.54 -3.79 0.27
CA LEU A 28 13.87 -2.64 -0.58
C LEU A 28 13.74 -1.34 0.21
N ASP A 29 14.81 -0.56 0.25
CA ASP A 29 14.81 0.74 0.92
C ASP A 29 14.10 1.81 0.07
N ARG A 30 12.79 1.92 0.27
CA ARG A 30 11.93 2.89 -0.41
C ARG A 30 12.20 4.35 -0.01
N ARG A 31 13.06 4.60 0.98
CA ARG A 31 13.46 5.97 1.36
C ARG A 31 14.41 6.58 0.33
N VAL A 32 15.20 5.75 -0.32
CA VAL A 32 16.19 6.15 -1.33
C VAL A 32 15.85 5.73 -2.77
N TYR A 33 14.91 4.80 -2.93
CA TYR A 33 14.40 4.38 -4.24
C TYR A 33 13.59 5.51 -4.90
N PRO A 34 13.64 5.73 -6.24
CA PRO A 34 14.35 4.94 -7.26
C PRO A 34 15.81 5.37 -7.49
N ASN A 35 16.27 6.46 -6.87
CA ASN A 35 17.62 7.01 -7.13
C ASN A 35 18.74 6.01 -6.78
N LYS A 36 18.46 5.11 -5.80
CA LYS A 36 19.33 4.00 -5.44
C LYS A 36 18.48 2.76 -5.22
N ILE A 37 18.89 1.66 -5.83
CA ILE A 37 18.37 0.33 -5.51
C ILE A 37 19.22 -0.22 -4.37
N ASN A 38 18.69 -0.18 -3.17
CA ASN A 38 19.34 -0.65 -1.96
C ASN A 38 18.39 -1.53 -1.16
N PHE A 39 18.91 -2.61 -0.58
CA PHE A 39 18.15 -3.50 0.29
C PHE A 39 18.71 -3.43 1.70
N VAL A 40 17.84 -3.30 2.67
CA VAL A 40 18.17 -3.47 4.09
C VAL A 40 18.09 -4.96 4.40
N GLU A 41 19.21 -5.53 4.84
CA GLU A 41 19.31 -6.94 5.27
C GLU A 41 19.00 -7.04 6.75
N CYS A 42 18.02 -7.86 7.09
CA CYS A 42 17.59 -8.14 8.46
C CYS A 42 17.89 -9.59 8.79
N LYS A 43 18.65 -9.83 9.88
CA LYS A 43 19.05 -11.16 10.36
C LYS A 43 18.20 -11.66 11.52
N THR A 44 17.32 -10.80 12.03
CA THR A 44 16.37 -11.11 13.10
C THR A 44 15.00 -10.51 12.78
N TYR A 45 13.93 -11.14 13.29
CA TYR A 45 12.59 -10.58 13.13
C TYR A 45 12.45 -9.20 13.80
N LYS A 46 13.26 -8.90 14.83
CA LYS A 46 13.31 -7.58 15.47
C LYS A 46 13.88 -6.52 14.54
N GLU A 47 14.89 -6.87 13.75
CA GLU A 47 15.42 -5.96 12.72
C GLU A 47 14.40 -5.70 11.60
N VAL A 48 13.60 -6.72 11.21
CA VAL A 48 12.46 -6.52 10.28
C VAL A 48 11.44 -5.55 10.88
N SER A 49 11.05 -5.75 12.15
CA SER A 49 10.14 -4.84 12.86
C SER A 49 10.69 -3.41 12.90
N LYS A 50 11.98 -3.24 13.19
CA LYS A 50 12.65 -1.94 13.18
C LYS A 50 12.65 -1.31 11.77
N ALA A 51 12.96 -2.07 10.73
CA ALA A 51 12.96 -1.58 9.36
C ALA A 51 11.58 -1.07 8.93
N ILE A 52 10.50 -1.73 9.37
CA ILE A 52 9.12 -1.27 9.14
C ILE A 52 8.85 0.04 9.90
N ALA A 53 9.23 0.12 11.17
CA ALA A 53 9.09 1.33 11.98
C ALA A 53 9.87 2.52 11.41
N ASP A 54 11.09 2.28 10.90
CA ASP A 54 11.98 3.28 10.29
C ASP A 54 11.56 3.65 8.84
N MET A 55 10.38 3.20 8.38
CA MET A 55 9.83 3.51 7.05
C MET A 55 10.70 3.04 5.88
N VAL A 56 11.55 2.02 6.06
CA VAL A 56 12.32 1.38 4.97
C VAL A 56 11.37 0.91 3.88
N THR A 57 10.24 0.32 4.29
CA THR A 57 9.14 -0.03 3.37
C THR A 57 7.89 0.79 3.69
N GLN A 58 7.07 1.07 2.68
CA GLN A 58 5.93 1.98 2.75
C GLN A 58 4.71 1.39 2.04
N SER A 59 3.55 2.05 2.15
CA SER A 59 2.27 1.60 1.58
C SER A 59 1.92 0.19 2.07
N ALA A 60 1.77 -0.78 1.20
CA ALA A 60 1.47 -2.17 1.57
C ALA A 60 2.72 -3.07 1.67
N GLY A 61 3.92 -2.55 1.43
CA GLY A 61 5.18 -3.30 1.60
C GLY A 61 5.37 -3.91 2.99
N PRO A 62 4.95 -3.24 4.10
CA PRO A 62 4.96 -3.84 5.43
C PRO A 62 4.26 -5.20 5.53
N TYR A 63 3.22 -5.45 4.73
CA TYR A 63 2.44 -6.70 4.79
C TYR A 63 3.27 -7.92 4.37
N LEU A 64 4.03 -7.79 3.27
CA LEU A 64 4.94 -8.87 2.87
C LEU A 64 6.16 -8.94 3.81
N ALA A 65 6.66 -7.79 4.28
CA ALA A 65 7.80 -7.73 5.19
C ALA A 65 7.52 -8.48 6.52
N VAL A 66 6.32 -8.32 7.13
CA VAL A 66 5.98 -9.07 8.34
C VAL A 66 5.83 -10.57 8.07
N ALA A 67 5.29 -10.97 6.91
CA ALA A 67 5.20 -12.37 6.54
C ALA A 67 6.59 -13.02 6.39
N MET A 68 7.52 -12.32 5.72
CA MET A 68 8.92 -12.77 5.59
C MET A 68 9.65 -12.72 6.94
N GLY A 69 9.33 -11.74 7.80
CA GLY A 69 9.81 -11.67 9.18
C GLY A 69 9.37 -12.86 10.03
N MET A 70 8.16 -13.38 9.82
CA MET A 70 7.70 -14.61 10.49
C MET A 70 8.47 -15.85 10.01
N ALA A 71 8.81 -15.95 8.71
CA ALA A 71 9.68 -17.03 8.20
C ALA A 71 11.08 -16.95 8.82
N LEU A 72 11.64 -15.73 8.96
CA LEU A 72 12.90 -15.49 9.64
C LEU A 72 12.83 -15.87 11.13
N ALA A 73 11.73 -15.59 11.83
CA ALA A 73 11.52 -16.04 13.20
C ALA A 73 11.47 -17.59 13.31
N GLY A 74 10.90 -18.25 12.31
CA GLY A 74 10.99 -19.71 12.15
C GLY A 74 12.44 -20.19 12.11
N TYR A 75 13.29 -19.52 11.35
CA TYR A 75 14.72 -19.80 11.24
C TYR A 75 15.47 -19.53 12.56
N GLU A 76 15.23 -18.38 13.20
CA GLU A 76 15.83 -18.04 14.49
C GLU A 76 15.50 -19.07 15.58
N SER A 77 14.30 -19.66 15.50
CA SER A 77 13.83 -20.67 16.47
C SER A 77 14.23 -22.12 16.11
N LYS A 78 15.08 -22.34 15.09
CA LYS A 78 15.38 -23.69 14.56
C LYS A 78 15.88 -24.67 15.64
N ASN A 79 16.60 -24.19 16.63
CA ASN A 79 17.15 -25.00 17.73
C ASN A 79 16.21 -25.16 18.93
N LEU A 80 15.05 -24.47 18.94
CA LEU A 80 14.01 -24.63 19.96
C LEU A 80 13.06 -25.76 19.57
N GLN A 81 12.38 -26.31 20.59
CA GLN A 81 11.45 -27.43 20.39
C GLN A 81 10.13 -27.17 21.13
N GLY A 82 9.04 -27.80 20.65
CA GLY A 82 7.76 -27.84 21.33
C GLY A 82 7.24 -26.46 21.73
N GLU A 83 6.87 -26.31 23.00
CA GLU A 83 6.28 -25.07 23.51
C GLU A 83 7.21 -23.86 23.45
N ASP A 84 8.53 -24.05 23.62
CA ASP A 84 9.49 -22.93 23.57
C ASP A 84 9.56 -22.32 22.16
N LYS A 85 9.52 -23.15 21.12
CA LYS A 85 9.45 -22.69 19.73
C LYS A 85 8.14 -21.95 19.48
N ILE A 86 7.01 -22.48 19.93
CA ILE A 86 5.69 -21.82 19.78
C ILE A 86 5.67 -20.47 20.49
N LYS A 87 6.21 -20.40 21.72
CA LYS A 87 6.31 -19.15 22.48
C LYS A 87 7.17 -18.11 21.77
N PHE A 88 8.31 -18.55 21.19
CA PHE A 88 9.16 -17.66 20.40
C PHE A 88 8.42 -17.09 19.19
N LEU A 89 7.73 -17.93 18.42
CA LEU A 89 6.95 -17.51 17.24
C LEU A 89 5.79 -16.57 17.61
N LYS A 90 5.12 -16.79 18.75
CA LYS A 90 4.09 -15.88 19.27
C LYS A 90 4.66 -14.49 19.58
N ASN A 91 5.82 -14.43 20.24
CA ASN A 91 6.49 -13.15 20.51
C ASN A 91 6.90 -12.42 19.22
N ALA A 92 7.35 -13.16 18.21
CA ALA A 92 7.67 -12.59 16.91
C ALA A 92 6.41 -12.05 16.20
N CYS A 93 5.30 -12.80 16.24
CA CYS A 93 4.01 -12.39 15.71
C CYS A 93 3.58 -11.02 16.29
N ASP A 94 3.57 -10.91 17.63
CA ASP A 94 3.17 -9.68 18.32
C ASP A 94 4.11 -8.51 18.01
N THR A 95 5.42 -8.76 17.99
CA THR A 95 6.43 -7.72 17.70
C THR A 95 6.29 -7.19 16.29
N LEU A 96 6.16 -8.07 15.30
CA LEU A 96 6.02 -7.70 13.90
C LEU A 96 4.70 -6.99 13.63
N ALA A 97 3.60 -7.47 14.19
CA ALA A 97 2.28 -6.87 14.03
C ALA A 97 2.21 -5.44 14.55
N ASN A 98 2.93 -5.14 15.63
CA ASN A 98 2.91 -3.84 16.31
C ASN A 98 4.04 -2.91 15.85
N SER A 99 4.80 -3.25 14.81
CA SER A 99 5.90 -2.42 14.31
C SER A 99 5.46 -1.07 13.76
N ARG A 100 4.17 -0.92 13.37
CA ARG A 100 3.60 0.34 12.90
C ARG A 100 2.12 0.47 13.29
N PRO A 101 1.75 1.45 14.13
CA PRO A 101 0.39 1.57 14.68
C PRO A 101 -0.72 1.65 13.63
N THR A 102 -0.55 2.48 12.58
CA THR A 102 -1.56 2.75 11.54
C THR A 102 -1.93 1.53 10.67
N THR A 103 -1.11 0.48 10.68
CA THR A 103 -1.32 -0.74 9.88
C THR A 103 -1.34 -2.01 10.73
N SER A 104 -1.32 -1.85 12.06
CA SER A 104 -1.18 -2.96 13.03
C SER A 104 -2.25 -4.04 12.87
N ALA A 105 -3.51 -3.68 12.70
CA ALA A 105 -4.61 -4.66 12.58
C ALA A 105 -4.42 -5.61 11.38
N ARG A 106 -4.03 -5.07 10.22
CA ARG A 106 -3.78 -5.87 9.02
C ARG A 106 -2.51 -6.70 9.14
N MET A 107 -1.44 -6.13 9.72
CA MET A 107 -0.21 -6.89 9.98
C MET A 107 -0.45 -8.01 10.98
N MET A 108 -1.27 -7.80 12.02
CA MET A 108 -1.68 -8.83 12.98
C MET A 108 -2.40 -9.99 12.30
N SER A 109 -3.32 -9.73 11.38
CA SER A 109 -3.99 -10.79 10.62
C SER A 109 -2.97 -11.64 9.84
N ILE A 110 -2.02 -11.01 9.16
CA ILE A 110 -1.02 -11.72 8.36
C ILE A 110 -0.08 -12.54 9.24
N THR A 111 0.50 -11.93 10.29
CA THR A 111 1.44 -12.61 11.18
C THR A 111 0.78 -13.76 11.92
N LYS A 112 -0.49 -13.62 12.32
CA LYS A 112 -1.27 -14.68 12.94
C LYS A 112 -1.49 -15.87 12.00
N ASN A 113 -1.88 -15.63 10.75
CA ASN A 113 -2.00 -16.71 9.76
C ASN A 113 -0.67 -17.43 9.53
N CYS A 114 0.46 -16.70 9.47
CA CYS A 114 1.80 -17.29 9.37
C CYS A 114 2.16 -18.09 10.63
N LEU A 115 1.82 -17.59 11.82
CA LEU A 115 2.00 -18.28 13.09
C LEU A 115 1.21 -19.59 13.12
N ASP A 116 -0.07 -19.56 12.74
CA ASP A 116 -0.95 -20.73 12.72
C ASP A 116 -0.40 -21.82 11.77
N ALA A 117 0.13 -21.45 10.61
CA ALA A 117 0.79 -22.37 9.70
C ALA A 117 2.06 -23.00 10.33
N GLY A 118 2.84 -22.21 11.06
CA GLY A 118 4.00 -22.70 11.78
C GLY A 118 3.62 -23.65 12.91
N ILE A 119 2.60 -23.32 13.71
CA ILE A 119 2.09 -24.18 14.81
C ILE A 119 1.53 -25.51 14.25
N ASP A 120 0.79 -25.46 13.15
CA ASP A 120 0.27 -26.67 12.50
C ASP A 120 1.40 -27.59 12.03
N ALA A 121 2.47 -27.03 11.43
CA ALA A 121 3.65 -27.80 11.05
C ALA A 121 4.37 -28.40 12.28
N ILE A 122 4.51 -27.66 13.39
CA ILE A 122 5.09 -28.16 14.66
C ILE A 122 4.25 -29.33 15.20
N ASN A 123 2.93 -29.19 15.24
CA ASN A 123 2.01 -30.22 15.75
C ASN A 123 2.03 -31.49 14.88
N LYS A 124 2.38 -31.37 13.60
CA LYS A 124 2.59 -32.49 12.67
C LYS A 124 4.01 -33.08 12.74
N ASN A 125 4.82 -32.67 13.74
CA ASN A 125 6.22 -33.11 13.93
C ASN A 125 7.10 -32.88 12.69
N LYS A 126 6.88 -31.79 11.95
CA LYS A 126 7.71 -31.41 10.84
C LYS A 126 9.09 -30.92 11.32
N ASP A 127 10.11 -31.11 10.48
CA ASP A 127 11.44 -30.59 10.80
C ASP A 127 11.49 -29.04 10.72
N SER A 128 12.60 -28.46 11.16
CA SER A 128 12.73 -27.01 11.23
C SER A 128 12.64 -26.35 9.85
N ASN A 129 13.14 -26.96 8.78
CA ASN A 129 13.07 -26.42 7.44
C ASN A 129 11.64 -26.46 6.88
N GLU A 130 10.94 -27.57 7.12
CA GLU A 130 9.52 -27.71 6.75
C GLU A 130 8.63 -26.68 7.48
N ILE A 131 8.94 -26.38 8.75
CA ILE A 131 8.22 -25.34 9.52
C ILE A 131 8.47 -23.96 8.91
N ILE A 132 9.72 -23.62 8.60
CA ILE A 132 10.08 -22.35 7.95
C ILE A 132 9.37 -22.22 6.60
N GLU A 133 9.41 -23.28 5.80
CA GLU A 133 8.77 -23.33 4.49
C GLU A 133 7.24 -23.17 4.60
N ALA A 134 6.60 -23.81 5.58
CA ALA A 134 5.16 -23.64 5.83
C ALA A 134 4.79 -22.18 6.13
N ILE A 135 5.57 -21.51 6.98
CA ILE A 135 5.38 -20.08 7.30
C ILE A 135 5.60 -19.21 6.06
N PHE A 136 6.71 -19.43 5.34
CA PHE A 136 7.04 -18.69 4.12
C PHE A 136 5.95 -18.82 3.06
N ASN A 137 5.53 -20.06 2.76
CA ASN A 137 4.51 -20.36 1.77
C ASN A 137 3.15 -19.75 2.13
N LYS A 138 2.81 -19.70 3.43
CA LYS A 138 1.62 -18.99 3.90
C LYS A 138 1.72 -17.48 3.63
N GLY A 139 2.86 -16.86 3.83
CA GLY A 139 3.10 -15.46 3.50
C GLY A 139 2.94 -15.16 2.00
N ILE A 140 3.45 -16.04 1.14
CA ILE A 140 3.29 -15.92 -0.31
C ILE A 140 1.82 -16.14 -0.73
N GLU A 141 1.13 -17.11 -0.15
CA GLU A 141 -0.31 -17.34 -0.39
C GLU A 141 -1.14 -16.09 -0.08
N LEU A 142 -0.93 -15.49 1.09
CA LEU A 142 -1.65 -14.28 1.51
C LEU A 142 -1.37 -13.10 0.58
N SER A 143 -0.11 -12.91 0.18
CA SER A 143 0.30 -11.87 -0.75
C SER A 143 -0.31 -12.06 -2.14
N THR A 144 -0.35 -13.31 -2.62
CA THR A 144 -0.98 -13.67 -3.89
C THR A 144 -2.49 -13.38 -3.85
N LYS A 145 -3.20 -13.82 -2.81
CA LYS A 145 -4.63 -13.54 -2.63
C LYS A 145 -4.92 -12.04 -2.60
N ARG A 146 -4.07 -11.27 -1.93
CA ARG A 146 -4.18 -9.81 -1.93
C ARG A 146 -4.03 -9.24 -3.33
N TYR A 147 -3.04 -9.68 -4.09
CA TYR A 147 -2.82 -9.22 -5.46
C TYR A 147 -3.97 -9.60 -6.39
N GLU A 148 -4.57 -10.78 -6.23
CA GLU A 148 -5.78 -11.19 -6.96
C GLU A 148 -6.95 -10.24 -6.71
N LYS A 149 -7.18 -9.83 -5.46
CA LYS A 149 -8.21 -8.83 -5.12
C LYS A 149 -7.91 -7.48 -5.78
N ILE A 150 -6.66 -7.02 -5.71
CA ILE A 150 -6.26 -5.75 -6.33
C ILE A 150 -6.36 -5.80 -7.85
N LYS A 151 -6.04 -6.93 -8.46
CA LYS A 151 -6.26 -7.15 -9.90
C LYS A 151 -7.72 -6.95 -10.27
N LYS A 152 -8.67 -7.51 -9.50
CA LYS A 152 -10.11 -7.31 -9.71
C LYS A 152 -10.51 -5.84 -9.55
N MET A 153 -9.99 -5.16 -8.52
CA MET A 153 -10.20 -3.71 -8.38
C MET A 153 -9.71 -2.94 -9.61
N ALA A 154 -8.54 -3.30 -10.14
CA ALA A 154 -8.00 -2.67 -11.34
C ALA A 154 -8.89 -2.92 -12.57
N GLU A 155 -9.41 -4.13 -12.74
CA GLU A 155 -10.36 -4.47 -13.81
C GLU A 155 -11.61 -3.58 -13.74
N TYR A 156 -12.22 -3.42 -12.54
CA TYR A 156 -13.37 -2.53 -12.34
C TYR A 156 -13.00 -1.05 -12.56
N LEU A 157 -11.86 -0.59 -12.02
CA LEU A 157 -11.41 0.78 -12.20
C LEU A 157 -11.22 1.11 -13.69
N VAL A 158 -10.50 0.26 -14.43
CA VAL A 158 -10.19 0.46 -15.84
C VAL A 158 -11.45 0.36 -16.73
N SER A 159 -12.48 -0.37 -16.29
CA SER A 159 -13.77 -0.37 -16.99
C SER A 159 -14.44 1.01 -17.05
N MET A 160 -14.10 1.89 -16.08
CA MET A 160 -14.57 3.28 -16.03
C MET A 160 -13.72 4.24 -16.89
N PHE A 161 -12.60 3.79 -17.45
CA PHE A 161 -11.71 4.64 -18.25
C PHE A 161 -12.20 4.76 -19.68
N PRO A 162 -12.01 5.93 -20.32
CA PRO A 162 -12.22 6.05 -21.74
C PRO A 162 -11.23 5.17 -22.52
N SER A 163 -11.45 4.98 -23.84
CA SER A 163 -10.50 4.29 -24.71
C SER A 163 -9.21 5.10 -24.93
N LYS A 164 -9.31 6.43 -24.85
CA LYS A 164 -8.20 7.37 -24.90
C LYS A 164 -8.46 8.49 -23.91
N GLY A 165 -7.48 8.80 -23.05
CA GLY A 165 -7.66 9.85 -22.05
C GLY A 165 -6.46 10.10 -21.18
N THR A 166 -6.65 11.00 -20.21
CA THR A 166 -5.63 11.40 -19.22
C THR A 166 -6.18 11.18 -17.82
N ILE A 167 -5.47 10.44 -17.00
CA ILE A 167 -5.78 10.28 -15.60
C ILE A 167 -4.77 11.01 -14.73
N LEU A 168 -5.25 11.58 -13.63
CA LEU A 168 -4.42 12.15 -12.58
C LEU A 168 -4.47 11.24 -11.36
N THR A 169 -3.33 11.03 -10.73
CA THR A 169 -3.22 10.31 -9.46
C THR A 169 -2.26 11.02 -8.52
N GLN A 170 -2.35 10.68 -7.22
CA GLN A 170 -1.46 11.23 -6.21
C GLN A 170 -1.04 10.16 -5.21
N CYS A 171 0.05 10.42 -4.48
CA CYS A 171 0.66 9.49 -3.54
C CYS A 171 1.10 8.18 -4.20
N PHE A 172 1.09 7.09 -3.47
CA PHE A 172 1.50 5.79 -3.99
C PHE A 172 0.53 4.70 -3.57
N GLY A 173 -0.36 4.34 -4.50
CA GLY A 173 -1.30 3.23 -4.33
C GLY A 173 -0.64 1.84 -4.41
N GLU A 174 0.67 1.79 -4.72
CA GLU A 174 1.45 0.58 -4.85
C GLU A 174 0.90 -0.35 -5.94
N SER A 175 0.51 -1.57 -5.58
CA SER A 175 0.10 -2.61 -6.52
C SER A 175 -1.11 -2.22 -7.39
N ILE A 176 -2.05 -1.38 -6.89
CA ILE A 176 -3.18 -0.94 -7.73
C ILE A 176 -2.72 -0.12 -8.93
N VAL A 177 -1.64 0.66 -8.80
CA VAL A 177 -1.08 1.43 -9.93
C VAL A 177 -0.55 0.46 -11.00
N GLY A 178 0.24 -0.53 -10.60
CA GLY A 178 0.80 -1.52 -11.53
C GLY A 178 -0.29 -2.36 -12.21
N PHE A 179 -1.28 -2.84 -11.46
CA PHE A 179 -2.38 -3.61 -12.02
C PHE A 179 -3.29 -2.79 -12.93
N MET A 180 -3.56 -1.53 -12.60
CA MET A 180 -4.30 -0.59 -13.42
C MET A 180 -3.62 -0.38 -14.78
N ILE A 181 -2.30 -0.17 -14.79
CA ILE A 181 -1.52 0.01 -16.01
C ILE A 181 -1.56 -1.25 -16.86
N ARG A 182 -1.28 -2.41 -16.27
CA ARG A 182 -1.36 -3.69 -16.96
C ARG A 182 -2.76 -3.92 -17.57
N GLU A 183 -3.82 -3.56 -16.87
CA GLU A 183 -5.18 -3.80 -17.33
C GLU A 183 -5.57 -2.85 -18.47
N PHE A 184 -5.26 -1.55 -18.41
CA PHE A 184 -5.60 -0.66 -19.53
C PHE A 184 -4.76 -0.97 -20.78
N GLN A 185 -3.51 -1.42 -20.62
CA GLN A 185 -2.68 -1.89 -21.76
C GLN A 185 -3.26 -3.16 -22.38
N LYS A 186 -3.68 -4.13 -21.57
CA LYS A 186 -4.36 -5.35 -22.02
C LYS A 186 -5.64 -5.05 -22.80
N GLN A 187 -6.36 -3.98 -22.41
CA GLN A 187 -7.56 -3.49 -23.11
C GLN A 187 -7.25 -2.58 -24.29
N ASN A 188 -5.98 -2.36 -24.66
CA ASN A 188 -5.52 -1.44 -25.71
C ASN A 188 -6.06 -0.01 -25.55
N LYS A 189 -6.18 0.48 -24.31
CA LYS A 189 -6.58 1.87 -24.04
C LYS A 189 -5.34 2.78 -24.06
N ASP A 190 -5.46 3.92 -24.73
CA ASP A 190 -4.42 4.96 -24.83
C ASP A 190 -4.57 5.95 -23.65
N ILE A 191 -4.00 5.59 -22.49
CA ILE A 191 -4.13 6.34 -21.24
C ILE A 191 -2.80 6.98 -20.85
N LYS A 192 -2.84 8.31 -20.66
CA LYS A 192 -1.74 9.09 -20.08
C LYS A 192 -1.91 9.21 -18.57
N ILE A 193 -0.82 9.13 -17.84
CA ILE A 193 -0.81 9.22 -16.38
C ILE A 193 -0.11 10.49 -15.94
N ILE A 194 -0.79 11.31 -15.14
CA ILE A 194 -0.21 12.46 -14.46
C ILE A 194 -0.11 12.12 -12.98
N CYS A 195 1.10 12.26 -12.44
CA CYS A 195 1.41 12.01 -11.03
C CYS A 195 1.68 13.33 -10.31
N ALA A 196 0.84 13.72 -9.35
CA ALA A 196 1.20 14.78 -8.41
C ALA A 196 2.37 14.32 -7.55
N GLU A 197 3.40 15.16 -7.34
CA GLU A 197 4.64 14.77 -6.65
C GLU A 197 4.44 14.29 -5.21
N THR A 198 3.41 14.79 -4.55
CA THR A 198 3.02 14.44 -3.18
C THR A 198 4.07 14.80 -2.13
N ARG A 199 4.18 16.10 -1.84
CA ARG A 199 4.98 16.61 -0.73
C ARG A 199 4.46 16.06 0.61
N PRO A 200 5.31 15.90 1.66
CA PRO A 200 6.76 16.14 1.64
C PRO A 200 7.59 14.89 1.26
N TYR A 201 7.02 13.68 1.19
CA TYR A 201 7.77 12.44 0.91
C TYR A 201 7.97 12.14 -0.59
N PHE A 202 7.34 12.89 -1.48
CA PHE A 202 7.43 12.72 -2.94
C PHE A 202 7.04 11.32 -3.45
N GLN A 203 6.06 10.65 -2.81
CA GLN A 203 5.66 9.29 -3.21
C GLN A 203 5.12 9.27 -4.64
N GLY A 204 4.39 10.30 -5.07
CA GLY A 204 3.88 10.38 -6.43
C GLY A 204 5.00 10.48 -7.46
N ALA A 205 5.98 11.37 -7.23
CA ALA A 205 7.12 11.54 -8.13
C ALA A 205 8.07 10.35 -8.09
N ARG A 206 8.40 9.86 -6.88
CA ARG A 206 9.44 8.84 -6.72
C ARG A 206 8.94 7.43 -6.96
N LEU A 207 7.73 7.09 -6.54
CA LEU A 207 7.26 5.71 -6.52
C LEU A 207 6.19 5.47 -7.60
N THR A 208 5.12 6.26 -7.64
CA THR A 208 4.04 6.08 -8.63
C THR A 208 4.52 6.32 -10.04
N ALA A 209 5.25 7.42 -10.27
CA ALA A 209 5.77 7.72 -11.61
C ALA A 209 6.81 6.68 -12.07
N THR A 210 7.63 6.16 -11.15
CA THR A 210 8.58 5.08 -11.47
C THR A 210 7.85 3.79 -11.87
N VAL A 211 6.84 3.37 -11.13
CA VAL A 211 6.01 2.20 -11.48
C VAL A 211 5.37 2.40 -12.85
N ALA A 212 4.82 3.59 -13.12
CA ALA A 212 4.16 3.87 -14.39
C ALA A 212 5.16 3.85 -15.57
N PHE A 213 6.32 4.46 -15.37
CA PHE A 213 7.39 4.49 -16.38
C PHE A 213 7.97 3.09 -16.67
N GLU A 214 8.26 2.30 -15.64
CA GLU A 214 8.78 0.93 -15.79
C GLU A 214 7.78 -0.01 -16.50
N GLN A 215 6.49 0.27 -16.40
CA GLN A 215 5.44 -0.45 -17.14
C GLN A 215 5.07 0.22 -18.48
N ASN A 216 5.94 1.08 -19.01
CA ASN A 216 5.79 1.74 -20.33
C ASN A 216 4.51 2.58 -20.48
N ALA A 217 4.00 3.18 -19.41
CA ALA A 217 2.91 4.15 -19.49
C ALA A 217 3.43 5.56 -19.81
N ASP A 218 2.70 6.32 -20.63
CA ASP A 218 2.97 7.76 -20.88
C ASP A 218 2.75 8.53 -19.57
N THR A 219 3.85 8.92 -18.92
CA THR A 219 3.86 9.39 -17.53
C THR A 219 4.43 10.79 -17.43
N THR A 220 3.71 11.67 -16.73
CA THR A 220 4.14 13.04 -16.44
C THR A 220 4.06 13.31 -14.94
N VAL A 221 5.09 13.90 -14.36
CA VAL A 221 5.08 14.38 -12.96
C VAL A 221 4.78 15.87 -12.94
N ILE A 222 3.93 16.28 -12.01
CA ILE A 222 3.66 17.70 -11.71
C ILE A 222 3.85 17.98 -10.23
N THR A 223 4.12 19.23 -9.87
CA THR A 223 4.11 19.65 -8.46
C THR A 223 2.66 19.77 -7.94
N ASP A 224 2.46 19.64 -6.63
CA ASP A 224 1.13 19.58 -6.02
C ASP A 224 0.30 20.87 -6.24
N ASN A 225 0.94 22.00 -6.46
CA ASN A 225 0.28 23.28 -6.73
C ASN A 225 -0.16 23.49 -8.20
N MET A 226 0.22 22.57 -9.10
CA MET A 226 -0.14 22.65 -10.53
C MET A 226 -1.46 21.95 -10.89
N ILE A 227 -2.10 21.30 -9.96
CA ILE A 227 -3.23 20.37 -10.20
C ILE A 227 -4.37 21.04 -10.94
N ALA A 228 -4.88 22.17 -10.47
CA ALA A 228 -6.02 22.85 -11.12
C ALA A 228 -5.73 23.26 -12.55
N TYR A 229 -4.57 23.86 -12.79
CA TYR A 229 -4.13 24.25 -14.14
C TYR A 229 -3.97 23.03 -15.05
N THR A 230 -3.33 21.98 -14.53
CA THR A 230 -3.09 20.76 -15.29
C THR A 230 -4.38 20.04 -15.66
N MET A 231 -5.35 19.96 -14.74
CA MET A 231 -6.66 19.35 -15.03
C MET A 231 -7.36 20.03 -16.22
N GLN A 232 -7.30 21.36 -16.30
CA GLN A 232 -7.89 22.11 -17.41
C GLN A 232 -7.06 22.00 -18.70
N GLU A 233 -5.76 22.25 -18.62
CA GLU A 233 -4.86 22.29 -19.79
C GLU A 233 -4.69 20.93 -20.45
N LYS A 234 -4.53 19.87 -19.65
CA LYS A 234 -4.36 18.49 -20.13
C LYS A 234 -5.67 17.75 -20.31
N LYS A 235 -6.81 18.39 -20.02
CA LYS A 235 -8.16 17.80 -20.11
C LYS A 235 -8.19 16.46 -19.36
N VAL A 236 -7.87 16.48 -18.06
CA VAL A 236 -7.88 15.27 -17.23
C VAL A 236 -9.30 14.72 -17.18
N ASP A 237 -9.46 13.46 -17.56
CA ASP A 237 -10.76 12.77 -17.60
C ASP A 237 -11.13 12.18 -16.25
N ILE A 238 -10.15 11.76 -15.46
CA ILE A 238 -10.38 11.05 -14.19
C ILE A 238 -9.28 11.42 -13.20
N PHE A 239 -9.68 11.68 -11.95
CA PHE A 239 -8.80 11.59 -10.80
C PHE A 239 -9.01 10.25 -10.11
N THR A 240 -7.94 9.52 -9.77
CA THR A 240 -8.01 8.27 -9.02
C THR A 240 -6.91 8.18 -7.98
N SER A 241 -7.22 7.61 -6.82
CA SER A 241 -6.25 7.29 -5.77
C SER A 241 -6.63 6.00 -5.06
N ALA A 242 -5.65 5.41 -4.36
CA ALA A 242 -5.96 4.47 -3.28
C ALA A 242 -6.50 5.24 -2.06
N ALA A 243 -6.84 4.54 -1.00
CA ALA A 243 -7.18 5.08 0.30
C ALA A 243 -6.40 4.38 1.40
N ASP A 244 -5.96 5.14 2.41
CA ASP A 244 -5.45 4.57 3.66
C ASP A 244 -6.60 3.99 4.49
N LEU A 245 -7.78 4.65 4.44
CA LEU A 245 -9.00 4.19 5.10
C LEU A 245 -10.24 4.64 4.31
N ILE A 246 -11.22 3.75 4.18
CA ILE A 246 -12.56 4.06 3.67
C ILE A 246 -13.55 3.75 4.78
N CYS A 247 -14.28 4.77 5.24
CA CYS A 247 -15.29 4.63 6.28
C CYS A 247 -16.58 4.02 5.72
N LEU A 248 -17.40 3.43 6.61
CA LEU A 248 -18.69 2.85 6.21
C LEU A 248 -19.71 3.86 5.67
N ASN A 249 -19.56 5.14 6.02
CA ASN A 249 -20.36 6.24 5.47
C ASN A 249 -19.84 6.78 4.12
N GLY A 250 -18.78 6.15 3.56
CA GLY A 250 -18.16 6.53 2.29
C GLY A 250 -17.15 7.66 2.34
N ALA A 251 -16.84 8.17 3.54
CA ALA A 251 -15.74 9.10 3.71
C ALA A 251 -14.39 8.40 3.48
N VAL A 252 -13.42 9.14 2.94
CA VAL A 252 -12.11 8.60 2.57
C VAL A 252 -11.02 9.35 3.29
N VAL A 253 -10.12 8.64 3.98
CA VAL A 253 -8.87 9.17 4.52
C VAL A 253 -7.73 8.72 3.61
N ASN A 254 -6.94 9.66 3.17
CA ASN A 254 -5.78 9.37 2.33
C ASN A 254 -4.70 10.43 2.54
N LYS A 255 -3.57 10.24 1.91
CA LYS A 255 -2.43 11.16 1.97
C LYS A 255 -2.85 12.61 1.79
N ILE A 256 -2.29 13.49 2.63
CA ILE A 256 -2.52 14.95 2.56
C ILE A 256 -2.44 15.46 1.11
N GLY A 257 -3.39 16.28 0.70
CA GLY A 257 -3.60 16.78 -0.65
C GLY A 257 -4.73 16.09 -1.41
N THR A 258 -5.18 14.90 -0.99
CA THR A 258 -6.29 14.19 -1.64
C THR A 258 -7.59 14.99 -1.55
N TYR A 259 -7.89 15.58 -0.40
CA TYR A 259 -9.06 16.44 -0.21
C TYR A 259 -9.03 17.68 -1.12
N GLN A 260 -7.87 18.36 -1.18
CA GLN A 260 -7.67 19.49 -2.10
C GLN A 260 -7.96 19.08 -3.56
N ILE A 261 -7.41 17.95 -4.02
CA ILE A 261 -7.60 17.48 -5.38
C ILE A 261 -9.07 17.13 -5.63
N SER A 262 -9.74 16.51 -4.65
CA SER A 262 -11.16 16.13 -4.78
C SER A 262 -12.08 17.36 -4.92
N ILE A 263 -11.79 18.46 -4.22
CA ILE A 263 -12.49 19.74 -4.37
C ILE A 263 -12.30 20.30 -5.79
N ILE A 264 -11.05 20.33 -6.25
CA ILE A 264 -10.73 20.79 -7.62
C ILE A 264 -11.43 19.92 -8.67
N SER A 265 -11.36 18.61 -8.52
CA SER A 265 -12.03 17.65 -9.41
C SER A 265 -13.54 17.91 -9.48
N LYS A 266 -14.19 18.08 -8.33
CA LYS A 266 -15.61 18.38 -8.27
C LYS A 266 -15.96 19.71 -8.95
N TYR A 267 -15.16 20.75 -8.71
CA TYR A 267 -15.35 22.06 -9.34
C TYR A 267 -15.22 22.01 -10.87
N LEU A 268 -14.28 21.21 -11.38
CA LEU A 268 -14.01 21.07 -12.82
C LEU A 268 -14.86 19.97 -13.50
N GLY A 269 -15.70 19.25 -12.74
CA GLY A 269 -16.51 18.16 -13.29
C GLY A 269 -15.73 16.88 -13.61
N VAL A 270 -14.50 16.74 -13.07
CA VAL A 270 -13.67 15.54 -13.20
C VAL A 270 -14.09 14.50 -12.14
N PRO A 271 -14.51 13.29 -12.53
CA PRO A 271 -14.87 12.27 -11.56
C PRO A 271 -13.67 11.80 -10.74
N TYR A 272 -13.90 11.57 -9.43
CA TYR A 272 -12.92 11.01 -8.52
C TYR A 272 -13.29 9.58 -8.14
N PHE A 273 -12.43 8.62 -8.50
CA PHE A 273 -12.58 7.21 -8.17
C PHE A 273 -11.56 6.78 -7.12
N VAL A 274 -12.02 6.18 -6.04
CA VAL A 274 -11.21 5.69 -4.93
C VAL A 274 -11.13 4.18 -4.97
N THR A 275 -9.94 3.61 -4.85
CA THR A 275 -9.74 2.16 -4.80
C THR A 275 -9.44 1.69 -3.38
N GLY A 276 -10.14 0.66 -2.92
CA GLY A 276 -9.94 0.06 -1.61
C GLY A 276 -11.19 -0.63 -1.08
N ALA A 277 -11.04 -1.41 -0.02
CA ALA A 277 -12.16 -1.99 0.73
C ALA A 277 -12.50 -1.09 1.93
N PRO A 278 -13.78 -0.96 2.30
CA PRO A 278 -14.18 -0.22 3.50
C PRO A 278 -13.70 -0.94 4.76
N ASP A 279 -13.52 -0.19 5.84
CA ASP A 279 -13.13 -0.69 7.15
C ASP A 279 -14.37 -0.78 8.08
N LYS A 280 -14.62 -1.98 8.65
CA LYS A 280 -15.76 -2.21 9.54
C LYS A 280 -15.70 -1.44 10.85
N SER A 281 -14.51 -1.12 11.32
CA SER A 281 -14.29 -0.46 12.62
C SER A 281 -14.54 1.05 12.58
N HIS A 282 -14.61 1.65 11.38
CA HIS A 282 -14.76 3.08 11.21
C HIS A 282 -16.09 3.43 10.51
N ARG A 283 -17.05 3.93 11.28
CA ARG A 283 -18.34 4.37 10.73
C ARG A 283 -18.24 5.69 9.97
N GLY A 284 -17.42 6.60 10.45
CA GLY A 284 -17.16 7.93 9.91
C GLY A 284 -15.77 8.42 10.34
N PHE A 285 -15.47 9.66 10.05
CA PHE A 285 -14.16 10.26 10.35
C PHE A 285 -14.03 10.74 11.80
N GLU A 286 -15.12 10.80 12.54
CA GLU A 286 -15.17 11.29 13.94
C GLU A 286 -14.32 10.41 14.88
N ASP A 287 -14.15 9.15 14.51
CA ASP A 287 -13.38 8.16 15.27
C ASP A 287 -11.90 8.09 14.86
N ILE A 288 -11.43 9.02 13.99
CA ILE A 288 -10.09 8.97 13.42
C ILE A 288 -9.18 9.99 14.07
N GLU A 289 -8.11 9.51 14.70
CA GLU A 289 -7.02 10.37 15.16
C GLU A 289 -6.13 10.75 13.96
N PHE A 290 -5.96 12.06 13.74
CA PHE A 290 -5.07 12.56 12.70
C PHE A 290 -3.62 12.44 13.11
N GLU A 291 -2.83 11.75 12.27
CA GLU A 291 -1.39 11.59 12.46
C GLU A 291 -0.66 12.88 12.03
N PHE A 292 0.03 13.52 12.97
CA PHE A 292 0.98 14.59 12.68
C PHE A 292 2.39 14.03 12.64
N ARG A 293 3.20 14.49 11.70
CA ARG A 293 4.58 14.04 11.51
C ARG A 293 5.55 15.20 11.70
N ASP A 294 6.86 14.86 11.66
CA ASP A 294 7.94 15.84 11.84
C ASP A 294 7.77 17.03 10.88
N GLU A 295 7.57 18.22 11.46
CA GLU A 295 7.39 19.47 10.74
C GLU A 295 8.59 19.86 9.88
N LYS A 296 9.79 19.38 10.20
CA LYS A 296 11.00 19.59 9.39
C LYS A 296 10.85 19.08 7.96
N LEU A 297 10.06 18.02 7.76
CA LEU A 297 9.80 17.50 6.42
C LEU A 297 9.10 18.50 5.50
N VAL A 298 8.40 19.48 6.05
CA VAL A 298 7.77 20.57 5.28
C VAL A 298 8.77 21.67 4.94
N THR A 299 9.67 21.98 5.86
CA THR A 299 10.69 23.04 5.73
C THR A 299 11.99 22.55 5.07
N GLU A 300 12.07 21.25 4.76
CA GLU A 300 13.19 20.62 4.06
C GLU A 300 12.67 19.78 2.88
N ALA A 301 13.49 19.62 1.85
CA ALA A 301 13.21 18.77 0.71
C ALA A 301 14.50 18.08 0.25
N MET A 302 14.51 16.74 0.18
CA MET A 302 15.66 15.95 -0.29
C MET A 302 16.98 16.28 0.46
N GLY A 303 16.87 16.59 1.76
CA GLY A 303 18.03 16.96 2.60
C GLY A 303 18.47 18.43 2.47
N VAL A 304 17.71 19.26 1.74
CA VAL A 304 17.99 20.69 1.58
C VAL A 304 16.94 21.50 2.34
N LYS A 305 17.37 22.43 3.19
CA LYS A 305 16.44 23.38 3.85
C LYS A 305 15.81 24.30 2.79
N THR A 306 14.49 24.40 2.79
CA THR A 306 13.71 25.24 1.87
C THR A 306 13.15 26.49 2.55
N ALA A 307 13.17 26.53 3.88
CA ALA A 307 12.76 27.68 4.68
C ALA A 307 13.90 28.13 5.60
N ARG A 308 13.86 29.42 5.99
CA ARG A 308 14.80 30.00 6.95
C ARG A 308 14.65 29.31 8.31
N GLU A 309 15.74 29.17 9.04
CA GLU A 309 15.75 28.66 10.40
C GLU A 309 14.81 29.47 11.31
N GLY A 310 14.01 28.74 12.13
CA GLY A 310 12.97 29.34 12.96
C GLY A 310 11.59 29.41 12.32
N VAL A 311 11.44 29.19 11.01
CA VAL A 311 10.14 29.01 10.35
C VAL A 311 9.56 27.64 10.75
N LYS A 312 8.32 27.63 11.28
CA LYS A 312 7.64 26.41 11.68
C LYS A 312 7.00 25.71 10.49
N GLY A 313 7.07 24.39 10.46
CA GLY A 313 6.29 23.55 9.56
C GLY A 313 4.96 23.14 10.20
N PHE A 314 4.04 22.65 9.36
CA PHE A 314 2.79 22.01 9.79
C PHE A 314 2.52 20.83 8.87
N TYR A 315 2.55 19.61 9.43
CA TYR A 315 2.46 18.39 8.61
C TYR A 315 1.41 17.41 9.16
N PRO A 316 0.12 17.58 8.83
CA PRO A 316 -0.83 16.47 8.90
C PRO A 316 -0.48 15.43 7.82
N ALA A 317 -0.36 14.16 8.20
CA ALA A 317 0.05 13.12 7.25
C ALA A 317 -1.06 12.75 6.25
N PHE A 318 -2.31 12.91 6.67
CA PHE A 318 -3.50 12.55 5.93
C PHE A 318 -4.52 13.69 5.96
N ASP A 319 -5.42 13.69 4.99
CA ASP A 319 -6.62 14.49 5.00
C ASP A 319 -7.88 13.63 4.81
N TYR A 320 -9.01 14.26 4.91
CA TYR A 320 -10.30 13.64 4.89
C TYR A 320 -11.13 14.17 3.72
N THR A 321 -11.63 13.27 2.91
CA THR A 321 -12.52 13.57 1.78
C THR A 321 -13.93 13.10 2.10
N PRO A 322 -14.92 14.01 2.19
CA PRO A 322 -16.31 13.64 2.43
C PRO A 322 -16.90 12.91 1.21
N PRO A 323 -17.91 12.03 1.41
CA PRO A 323 -18.45 11.17 0.37
C PRO A 323 -19.03 11.91 -0.84
N HIS A 324 -19.53 13.14 -0.67
CA HIS A 324 -20.10 13.93 -1.76
C HIS A 324 -19.06 14.41 -2.81
N LEU A 325 -17.77 14.33 -2.48
CA LEU A 325 -16.66 14.62 -3.40
C LEU A 325 -16.14 13.38 -4.11
N VAL A 326 -16.57 12.18 -3.70
CA VAL A 326 -16.18 10.89 -4.29
C VAL A 326 -17.25 10.45 -5.28
N SER A 327 -16.86 10.13 -6.51
CA SER A 327 -17.80 9.69 -7.56
C SER A 327 -18.12 8.20 -7.44
N ALA A 328 -17.12 7.37 -7.11
CA ALA A 328 -17.29 5.95 -6.84
C ALA A 328 -16.15 5.39 -5.98
N ILE A 329 -16.45 4.33 -5.23
CA ILE A 329 -15.49 3.49 -4.52
C ILE A 329 -15.39 2.16 -5.24
N ILE A 330 -14.19 1.81 -5.68
CA ILE A 330 -13.89 0.62 -6.46
C ILE A 330 -13.26 -0.41 -5.51
N THR A 331 -13.95 -1.54 -5.35
CA THR A 331 -13.53 -2.65 -4.50
C THR A 331 -13.24 -3.90 -5.33
N ASP A 332 -12.78 -4.97 -4.72
CA ASP A 332 -12.64 -6.29 -5.35
C ASP A 332 -14.00 -6.97 -5.65
N LEU A 333 -15.10 -6.47 -5.08
CA LEU A 333 -16.47 -6.96 -5.32
C LEU A 333 -17.27 -6.12 -6.31
N GLY A 334 -16.72 -4.99 -6.78
CA GLY A 334 -17.40 -4.12 -7.73
C GLY A 334 -17.26 -2.62 -7.43
N ILE A 335 -18.08 -1.86 -8.12
CA ILE A 335 -18.15 -0.40 -8.07
C ILE A 335 -19.31 0.01 -7.18
N PHE A 336 -19.04 0.77 -6.13
CA PHE A 336 -20.03 1.25 -5.18
C PHE A 336 -20.21 2.76 -5.24
N SER A 337 -21.44 3.22 -5.07
CA SER A 337 -21.64 4.61 -4.61
C SER A 337 -20.97 4.78 -3.24
N PRO A 338 -20.32 5.91 -2.94
CA PRO A 338 -19.74 6.14 -1.61
C PRO A 338 -20.79 5.98 -0.50
N TYR A 339 -22.04 6.37 -0.73
CA TYR A 339 -23.14 6.24 0.24
C TYR A 339 -23.62 4.79 0.47
N ASP A 340 -23.24 3.87 -0.40
CA ASP A 340 -23.65 2.46 -0.38
C ASP A 340 -22.49 1.50 -0.06
N VAL A 341 -21.30 2.01 0.19
CA VAL A 341 -20.10 1.18 0.36
C VAL A 341 -20.19 0.21 1.55
N SER A 342 -21.02 0.50 2.55
CA SER A 342 -21.29 -0.42 3.67
C SER A 342 -21.93 -1.74 3.21
N LYS A 343 -22.57 -1.77 2.02
CA LYS A 343 -23.12 -3.00 1.42
C LYS A 343 -22.04 -4.00 0.99
N TYR A 344 -20.79 -3.58 0.91
CA TYR A 344 -19.65 -4.47 0.66
C TYR A 344 -19.66 -5.71 1.55
N TYR A 345 -19.97 -5.53 2.84
CA TYR A 345 -20.01 -6.65 3.80
C TYR A 345 -21.27 -7.50 3.74
N LYS A 346 -22.36 -7.04 3.13
CA LYS A 346 -23.55 -7.86 2.92
C LYS A 346 -23.34 -8.93 1.85
N ASN A 347 -22.40 -8.68 0.94
CA ASN A 347 -22.08 -9.55 -0.19
C ASN A 347 -20.81 -10.38 0.05
N ASN A 348 -20.17 -10.24 1.20
CA ASN A 348 -18.91 -10.89 1.51
C ASN A 348 -18.99 -11.57 2.89
N SER A 349 -19.33 -12.87 2.90
CA SER A 349 -19.29 -13.69 4.11
C SER A 349 -17.84 -14.01 4.56
N GLU A 350 -16.85 -13.80 3.70
CA GLU A 350 -15.41 -14.03 3.95
C GLU A 350 -14.63 -12.74 4.25
N GLY A 351 -15.27 -11.72 4.78
CA GLY A 351 -14.74 -10.35 4.94
C GLY A 351 -13.62 -10.18 5.94
N GLU A 352 -12.53 -10.94 5.84
CA GLU A 352 -11.27 -10.63 6.50
C GLU A 352 -10.09 -10.86 5.53
N TYR A 353 -9.20 -9.83 5.52
CA TYR A 353 -7.91 -9.90 4.82
C TYR A 353 -6.97 -10.86 5.51
#